data_12289127f048b48a0305f76f8613ebef
#
_entry.id   12289127f048b48a0305f76f8613ebef
#
_cell.length_a   1.000
_cell.length_b   1.000
_cell.length_c   1.000
_cell.angle_alpha   90.00
_cell.angle_beta   90.00
_cell.angle_gamma   90.00
#
_symmetry.space_group_name_H-M   'P 1'
#
loop_
_entity.id
_entity.type
_entity.pdbx_description
1 polymer ?
#
loop_
_entity_poly.entity_id
_entity_poly.type
_entity_poly.pdbx_seq_one_letter_code
_entity_poly.pdbx_strand_id
1 'polypeptide(L)'
;MEDNRKKALSAALGQIERQFGKGAVMKMGDQPREAMPAVSTGSLGLDVALGIGGLPYGRIVEIYGPESSGKTTLTLQVIAEAQKAGKTCAFIDAEHALDPVYAEKLGVNVDDLLVSQPDTGEQALEIADMLVRSNAVDVIIVDSVAALTPKAEIEGEMGDSHVGLQARLMSQALRKLTGNVKHANCLMVFINQIRMKIGVMFGSPETTTGGNALKFYSSVRLDIRRIGAVKEGDEVVGNETRVKVVKNKVAPPFRQAEFQILYGKGIYHMAEVLDMGVKEGFVDKSGAWYAYNGDKIGQGKANACKFLEENMDIAKEIEAKVRDRLMPKPVAKKDAAVAEVEADAEVL
;
A
#
# COMPACT_ATOMS: atom_id res chain seq x y z
N MET A 1 -32.25 -37.74 -2.11
CA MET A 1 -31.57 -36.89 -3.13
C MET A 1 -30.36 -36.13 -2.59
N GLU A 2 -30.45 -35.58 -1.39
CA GLU A 2 -29.38 -34.80 -0.77
C GLU A 2 -28.11 -35.59 -0.44
N ASP A 3 -28.25 -36.82 0.02
CA ASP A 3 -27.15 -37.73 0.37
C ASP A 3 -26.31 -38.15 -0.87
N ASN A 4 -26.96 -38.36 -2.01
CA ASN A 4 -26.27 -38.69 -3.25
C ASN A 4 -25.43 -37.48 -3.78
N ARG A 5 -25.93 -36.25 -3.56
CA ARG A 5 -25.17 -35.02 -3.93
C ARG A 5 -23.98 -34.83 -3.02
N LYS A 6 -24.09 -35.09 -1.71
CA LYS A 6 -22.97 -35.02 -0.76
C LYS A 6 -21.89 -36.05 -1.10
N LYS A 7 -22.25 -37.29 -1.39
CA LYS A 7 -21.33 -38.35 -1.83
C LYS A 7 -20.62 -38.01 -3.12
N ALA A 8 -21.36 -37.50 -4.12
CA ALA A 8 -20.76 -37.09 -5.41
C ALA A 8 -19.77 -35.92 -5.23
N LEU A 9 -20.10 -34.91 -4.41
CA LEU A 9 -19.22 -33.82 -4.08
C LEU A 9 -17.95 -34.29 -3.36
N SER A 10 -18.07 -35.16 -2.37
CA SER A 10 -16.93 -35.73 -1.64
C SER A 10 -16.00 -36.53 -2.57
N ALA A 11 -16.56 -37.33 -3.49
CA ALA A 11 -15.79 -38.05 -4.49
C ALA A 11 -15.04 -37.09 -5.45
N ALA A 12 -15.70 -36.03 -5.92
CA ALA A 12 -15.08 -35.02 -6.76
C ALA A 12 -13.94 -34.27 -6.05
N LEU A 13 -14.14 -33.86 -4.79
CA LEU A 13 -13.11 -33.22 -3.98
C LEU A 13 -11.90 -34.16 -3.77
N GLY A 14 -12.12 -35.43 -3.45
CA GLY A 14 -11.04 -36.41 -3.34
C GLY A 14 -10.29 -36.68 -4.65
N GLN A 15 -10.97 -36.59 -5.79
CA GLN A 15 -10.33 -36.68 -7.10
C GLN A 15 -9.46 -35.46 -7.41
N ILE A 16 -9.97 -34.26 -7.11
CA ILE A 16 -9.23 -32.99 -7.28
C ILE A 16 -7.99 -32.98 -6.39
N GLU A 17 -8.10 -33.38 -5.10
CA GLU A 17 -6.94 -33.45 -4.20
C GLU A 17 -5.86 -34.43 -4.70
N ARG A 18 -6.27 -35.58 -5.25
CA ARG A 18 -5.31 -36.55 -5.83
C ARG A 18 -4.61 -36.02 -7.07
N GLN A 19 -5.31 -35.25 -7.91
CA GLN A 19 -4.79 -34.75 -9.19
C GLN A 19 -3.98 -33.46 -9.03
N PHE A 20 -4.39 -32.55 -8.14
CA PHE A 20 -3.86 -31.19 -8.01
C PHE A 20 -3.19 -30.89 -6.64
N GLY A 21 -3.21 -31.85 -5.73
CA GLY A 21 -2.64 -31.72 -4.38
C GLY A 21 -3.62 -31.22 -3.33
N LYS A 22 -3.25 -31.40 -2.06
CA LYS A 22 -4.04 -30.93 -0.92
C LYS A 22 -4.18 -29.42 -0.97
N GLY A 23 -5.41 -28.92 -0.74
CA GLY A 23 -5.68 -27.49 -0.72
C GLY A 23 -6.03 -26.90 -2.09
N ALA A 24 -6.08 -27.70 -3.18
CA ALA A 24 -6.53 -27.24 -4.49
C ALA A 24 -7.99 -26.72 -4.45
N VAL A 25 -8.84 -27.30 -3.61
CA VAL A 25 -10.18 -26.81 -3.26
C VAL A 25 -10.32 -26.83 -1.74
N MET A 26 -10.77 -25.73 -1.17
CA MET A 26 -10.99 -25.62 0.26
C MET A 26 -12.29 -24.88 0.56
N LYS A 27 -12.93 -25.17 1.67
CA LYS A 27 -14.06 -24.39 2.14
C LYS A 27 -13.54 -23.10 2.78
N MET A 28 -14.14 -21.97 2.44
CA MET A 28 -13.71 -20.66 2.95
C MET A 28 -13.83 -20.54 4.48
N GLY A 29 -14.74 -21.32 5.09
CA GLY A 29 -14.92 -21.37 6.56
C GLY A 29 -13.87 -22.15 7.31
N ASP A 30 -13.13 -23.04 6.62
CA ASP A 30 -12.11 -23.90 7.25
C ASP A 30 -10.76 -23.18 7.40
N GLN A 31 -10.60 -22.01 6.79
CA GLN A 31 -9.37 -21.22 6.93
C GLN A 31 -9.44 -20.30 8.14
N PRO A 32 -8.37 -20.26 8.97
CA PRO A 32 -8.26 -19.25 10.00
C PRO A 32 -8.29 -17.87 9.33
N ARG A 33 -9.11 -16.97 9.85
CA ARG A 33 -9.15 -15.56 9.42
C ARG A 33 -7.94 -14.84 10.01
N GLU A 34 -6.77 -15.12 9.46
CA GLU A 34 -5.56 -14.37 9.83
C GLU A 34 -5.65 -12.95 9.30
N ALA A 35 -5.18 -11.99 10.09
CA ALA A 35 -5.02 -10.63 9.63
C ALA A 35 -4.06 -10.61 8.44
N MET A 36 -4.44 -9.92 7.35
CA MET A 36 -3.57 -9.80 6.19
C MET A 36 -2.31 -9.02 6.57
N PRO A 37 -1.11 -9.56 6.36
CA PRO A 37 0.12 -8.85 6.65
C PRO A 37 0.24 -7.62 5.76
N ALA A 38 0.61 -6.49 6.36
CA ALA A 38 0.75 -5.22 5.68
C ALA A 38 1.98 -4.47 6.18
N VAL A 39 2.50 -3.58 5.35
CA VAL A 39 3.54 -2.61 5.70
C VAL A 39 2.93 -1.23 5.86
N SER A 40 3.30 -0.52 6.94
CA SER A 40 2.87 0.86 7.15
C SER A 40 3.30 1.77 5.99
N THR A 41 2.48 2.74 5.68
CA THR A 41 2.81 3.77 4.69
C THR A 41 3.61 4.93 5.27
N GLY A 42 3.82 4.94 6.60
CA GLY A 42 4.36 6.07 7.33
C GLY A 42 3.32 7.14 7.66
N SER A 43 2.14 7.06 7.07
CA SER A 43 0.98 7.92 7.37
C SER A 43 -0.05 7.12 8.18
N LEU A 44 -0.31 7.55 9.42
CA LEU A 44 -1.30 6.93 10.29
C LEU A 44 -2.70 6.98 9.67
N GLY A 45 -3.05 8.13 9.08
CA GLY A 45 -4.34 8.32 8.41
C GLY A 45 -4.53 7.40 7.21
N LEU A 46 -3.48 7.22 6.39
CA LEU A 46 -3.54 6.33 5.23
C LEU A 46 -3.58 4.86 5.65
N ASP A 47 -2.83 4.46 6.66
CA ASP A 47 -2.86 3.10 7.22
C ASP A 47 -4.28 2.74 7.69
N VAL A 48 -4.96 3.67 8.38
CA VAL A 48 -6.35 3.52 8.80
C VAL A 48 -7.30 3.50 7.60
N ALA A 49 -7.09 4.35 6.60
CA ALA A 49 -7.92 4.39 5.39
C ALA A 49 -7.82 3.09 4.57
N LEU A 50 -6.65 2.46 4.56
CA LEU A 50 -6.42 1.15 3.93
C LEU A 50 -7.11 0.00 4.67
N GLY A 51 -7.43 0.16 5.95
CA GLY A 51 -8.25 -0.76 6.76
C GLY A 51 -7.54 -2.01 7.25
N ILE A 52 -6.27 -2.20 6.91
CA ILE A 52 -5.42 -3.33 7.33
C ILE A 52 -4.10 -2.88 7.96
N GLY A 53 -3.94 -1.56 8.18
CA GLY A 53 -2.75 -0.98 8.79
C GLY A 53 -1.60 -0.67 7.84
N GLY A 54 -1.85 -0.67 6.53
CA GLY A 54 -0.85 -0.34 5.53
C GLY A 54 -1.10 -0.99 4.17
N LEU A 55 -0.05 -1.11 3.35
CA LEU A 55 -0.10 -1.78 2.04
C LEU A 55 0.04 -3.30 2.19
N PRO A 56 -0.80 -4.10 1.51
CA PRO A 56 -0.84 -5.55 1.68
C PRO A 56 0.35 -6.26 1.05
N TYR A 57 1.03 -7.14 1.79
CA TYR A 57 1.98 -8.09 1.21
C TYR A 57 1.29 -9.10 0.29
N GLY A 58 2.03 -9.65 -0.66
CA GLY A 58 1.51 -10.60 -1.65
C GLY A 58 0.55 -9.98 -2.67
N ARG A 59 0.59 -8.65 -2.85
CA ARG A 59 -0.31 -7.91 -3.72
C ARG A 59 0.40 -6.88 -4.58
N ILE A 60 -0.24 -6.56 -5.72
CA ILE A 60 0.14 -5.44 -6.57
C ILE A 60 -0.67 -4.22 -6.16
N VAL A 61 0.03 -3.09 -5.99
CA VAL A 61 -0.54 -1.78 -5.64
C VAL A 61 -0.16 -0.78 -6.73
N GLU A 62 -1.07 0.11 -7.10
CA GLU A 62 -0.81 1.25 -7.98
C GLU A 62 -0.99 2.55 -7.19
N ILE A 63 0.02 3.41 -7.23
CA ILE A 63 -0.02 4.77 -6.71
C ILE A 63 0.11 5.73 -7.88
N TYR A 64 -0.89 6.56 -8.12
CA TYR A 64 -0.91 7.47 -9.24
C TYR A 64 -1.36 8.87 -8.85
N GLY A 65 -0.92 9.84 -9.61
CA GLY A 65 -1.26 11.24 -9.38
C GLY A 65 -0.47 12.17 -10.31
N PRO A 66 -0.74 13.48 -10.25
CA PRO A 66 0.02 14.49 -10.98
C PRO A 66 1.52 14.46 -10.63
N GLU A 67 2.31 15.13 -11.43
CA GLU A 67 3.71 15.40 -11.09
C GLU A 67 3.79 16.18 -9.77
N SER A 68 4.87 15.96 -9.01
CA SER A 68 5.12 16.61 -7.71
C SER A 68 4.00 16.42 -6.66
N SER A 69 3.16 15.39 -6.79
CA SER A 69 2.11 15.07 -5.82
C SER A 69 2.59 14.29 -4.60
N GLY A 70 3.86 13.85 -4.56
CA GLY A 70 4.44 13.09 -3.45
C GLY A 70 4.43 11.56 -3.64
N LYS A 71 4.25 11.05 -4.87
CA LYS A 71 4.25 9.60 -5.17
C LYS A 71 5.54 8.91 -4.71
N THR A 72 6.69 9.39 -5.18
CA THR A 72 8.01 8.85 -4.82
C THR A 72 8.29 9.01 -3.33
N THR A 73 7.92 10.16 -2.74
CA THR A 73 8.06 10.37 -1.28
C THR A 73 7.27 9.34 -0.48
N LEU A 74 6.02 9.07 -0.85
CA LEU A 74 5.19 8.06 -0.18
C LEU A 74 5.81 6.66 -0.31
N THR A 75 6.32 6.29 -1.49
CA THR A 75 6.92 4.96 -1.68
C THR A 75 8.27 4.81 -0.97
N LEU A 76 9.09 5.85 -0.90
CA LEU A 76 10.31 5.85 -0.09
C LEU A 76 10.00 5.73 1.40
N GLN A 77 8.92 6.36 1.87
CA GLN A 77 8.45 6.19 3.24
C GLN A 77 8.01 4.74 3.52
N VAL A 78 7.30 4.09 2.57
CA VAL A 78 6.95 2.66 2.66
C VAL A 78 8.21 1.79 2.76
N ILE A 79 9.26 2.08 1.97
CA ILE A 79 10.55 1.38 2.06
C ILE A 79 11.16 1.56 3.44
N ALA A 80 11.21 2.79 3.96
CA ALA A 80 11.75 3.06 5.29
C ALA A 80 11.02 2.28 6.38
N GLU A 81 9.68 2.23 6.34
CA GLU A 81 8.89 1.45 7.29
C GLU A 81 9.11 -0.07 7.13
N ALA A 82 9.23 -0.57 5.90
CA ALA A 82 9.56 -1.97 5.64
C ALA A 82 10.95 -2.35 6.19
N GLN A 83 11.96 -1.54 5.94
CA GLN A 83 13.32 -1.77 6.43
C GLN A 83 13.40 -1.74 7.96
N LYS A 84 12.66 -0.85 8.64
CA LYS A 84 12.52 -0.84 10.11
C LYS A 84 11.95 -2.15 10.65
N ALA A 85 11.10 -2.83 9.85
CA ALA A 85 10.56 -4.15 10.17
C ALA A 85 11.48 -5.31 9.72
N GLY A 86 12.73 -5.04 9.33
CA GLY A 86 13.71 -6.04 8.90
C GLY A 86 13.41 -6.63 7.52
N LYS A 87 12.71 -5.90 6.65
CA LYS A 87 12.32 -6.35 5.31
C LYS A 87 13.32 -5.91 4.23
N THR A 88 13.56 -6.78 3.27
CA THR A 88 14.40 -6.49 2.11
C THR A 88 13.60 -5.76 1.04
N CYS A 89 14.13 -4.62 0.57
CA CYS A 89 13.46 -3.74 -0.39
C CYS A 89 14.26 -3.56 -1.66
N ALA A 90 13.58 -3.43 -2.79
CA ALA A 90 14.17 -3.08 -4.08
C ALA A 90 13.41 -1.90 -4.71
N PHE A 91 14.17 -1.05 -5.41
CA PHE A 91 13.66 0.10 -6.16
C PHE A 91 14.10 -0.01 -7.61
N ILE A 92 13.17 -0.12 -8.52
CA ILE A 92 13.41 -0.13 -9.97
C ILE A 92 13.15 1.27 -10.48
N ASP A 93 14.22 2.02 -10.67
CA ASP A 93 14.24 3.42 -11.07
C ASP A 93 14.31 3.55 -12.60
N ALA A 94 13.17 3.43 -13.25
CA ALA A 94 13.06 3.58 -14.70
C ALA A 94 13.11 5.07 -15.16
N GLU A 95 12.92 6.02 -14.25
CA GLU A 95 13.06 7.46 -14.53
C GLU A 95 14.50 7.96 -14.34
N HIS A 96 15.39 7.15 -13.75
CA HIS A 96 16.78 7.53 -13.39
C HIS A 96 16.85 8.79 -12.52
N ALA A 97 15.89 8.94 -11.60
CA ALA A 97 15.67 10.17 -10.83
C ALA A 97 15.74 9.97 -9.30
N LEU A 98 16.10 8.77 -8.85
CA LEU A 98 16.22 8.48 -7.42
C LEU A 98 17.40 9.25 -6.81
N ASP A 99 17.11 10.13 -5.85
CA ASP A 99 18.11 10.83 -5.06
C ASP A 99 18.38 10.07 -3.75
N PRO A 100 19.60 9.48 -3.58
CA PRO A 100 19.95 8.75 -2.37
C PRO A 100 19.95 9.65 -1.12
N VAL A 101 20.36 10.91 -1.23
CA VAL A 101 20.38 11.86 -0.11
C VAL A 101 18.95 12.17 0.36
N TYR A 102 18.03 12.30 -0.58
CA TYR A 102 16.62 12.48 -0.24
C TYR A 102 16.03 11.21 0.40
N ALA A 103 16.32 10.03 -0.14
CA ALA A 103 15.87 8.75 0.41
C ALA A 103 16.36 8.57 1.85
N GLU A 104 17.64 8.86 2.13
CA GLU A 104 18.22 8.76 3.47
C GLU A 104 17.53 9.71 4.46
N LYS A 105 17.23 10.95 4.04
CA LYS A 105 16.48 11.92 4.87
C LYS A 105 15.06 11.42 5.24
N LEU A 106 14.47 10.58 4.41
CA LEU A 106 13.16 9.95 4.69
C LEU A 106 13.27 8.71 5.57
N GLY A 107 14.49 8.33 5.98
CA GLY A 107 14.77 7.20 6.86
C GLY A 107 15.02 5.88 6.12
N VAL A 108 15.24 5.93 4.81
CA VAL A 108 15.66 4.76 4.04
C VAL A 108 17.13 4.45 4.36
N ASN A 109 17.41 3.20 4.69
CA ASN A 109 18.79 2.70 4.71
C ASN A 109 19.21 2.44 3.26
N VAL A 110 19.98 3.37 2.70
CA VAL A 110 20.41 3.32 1.28
C VAL A 110 21.43 2.22 1.03
N ASP A 111 22.22 1.83 2.03
CA ASP A 111 23.21 0.77 1.91
C ASP A 111 22.57 -0.62 1.72
N ASP A 112 21.37 -0.82 2.25
CA ASP A 112 20.62 -2.08 2.15
C ASP A 112 19.54 -2.04 1.05
N LEU A 113 19.34 -0.90 0.38
CA LEU A 113 18.34 -0.78 -0.68
C LEU A 113 18.90 -1.31 -2.02
N LEU A 114 18.26 -2.33 -2.58
CA LEU A 114 18.57 -2.79 -3.92
C LEU A 114 18.02 -1.81 -4.95
N VAL A 115 18.89 -1.24 -5.79
CA VAL A 115 18.48 -0.30 -6.85
C VAL A 115 18.84 -0.86 -8.21
N SER A 116 17.90 -0.77 -9.16
CA SER A 116 18.11 -1.12 -10.57
C SER A 116 17.63 0.02 -11.45
N GLN A 117 18.44 0.37 -12.44
CA GLN A 117 18.16 1.41 -13.45
C GLN A 117 18.14 0.80 -14.85
N PRO A 118 17.02 0.17 -15.25
CA PRO A 118 16.91 -0.54 -16.51
C PRO A 118 16.74 0.41 -17.69
N ASP A 119 17.28 0.03 -18.86
CA ASP A 119 17.17 0.80 -20.10
C ASP A 119 15.82 0.59 -20.82
N THR A 120 15.16 -0.54 -20.59
CA THR A 120 13.90 -0.89 -21.27
C THR A 120 12.83 -1.38 -20.29
N GLY A 121 11.57 -1.25 -20.67
CA GLY A 121 10.44 -1.77 -19.89
C GLY A 121 10.48 -3.27 -19.69
N GLU A 122 10.92 -4.03 -20.71
CA GLU A 122 11.10 -5.48 -20.64
C GLU A 122 12.14 -5.84 -19.57
N GLN A 123 13.31 -5.17 -19.59
CA GLN A 123 14.37 -5.39 -18.61
C GLN A 123 13.90 -5.08 -17.20
N ALA A 124 13.20 -3.97 -17.00
CA ALA A 124 12.65 -3.59 -15.71
C ALA A 124 11.72 -4.67 -15.12
N LEU A 125 10.79 -5.17 -15.95
CA LEU A 125 9.79 -6.15 -15.53
C LEU A 125 10.36 -7.55 -15.36
N GLU A 126 11.40 -7.92 -16.13
CA GLU A 126 12.13 -9.17 -15.95
C GLU A 126 12.96 -9.16 -14.66
N ILE A 127 13.67 -8.06 -14.36
CA ILE A 127 14.39 -7.89 -13.09
C ILE A 127 13.40 -8.01 -11.92
N ALA A 128 12.24 -7.33 -12.00
CA ALA A 128 11.20 -7.42 -10.99
C ALA A 128 10.73 -8.88 -10.80
N ASP A 129 10.46 -9.61 -11.88
CA ASP A 129 10.03 -11.02 -11.82
C ASP A 129 11.11 -11.93 -11.19
N MET A 130 12.38 -11.72 -11.53
CA MET A 130 13.48 -12.47 -10.94
C MET A 130 13.62 -12.21 -9.44
N LEU A 131 13.52 -10.95 -9.00
CA LEU A 131 13.56 -10.57 -7.59
C LEU A 131 12.38 -11.18 -6.81
N VAL A 132 11.16 -11.12 -7.35
CA VAL A 132 9.99 -11.76 -6.74
C VAL A 132 10.19 -13.27 -6.60
N ARG A 133 10.63 -13.94 -7.66
CA ARG A 133 10.82 -15.41 -7.65
C ARG A 133 11.95 -15.89 -6.75
N SER A 134 12.86 -15.01 -6.37
CA SER A 134 13.91 -15.35 -5.40
C SER A 134 13.37 -15.61 -4.00
N ASN A 135 12.15 -15.17 -3.68
CA ASN A 135 11.54 -15.13 -2.35
C ASN A 135 12.39 -14.42 -1.27
N ALA A 136 13.37 -13.61 -1.68
CA ALA A 136 14.28 -12.91 -0.79
C ALA A 136 13.97 -11.41 -0.69
N VAL A 137 13.04 -10.90 -1.49
CA VAL A 137 12.65 -9.48 -1.52
C VAL A 137 11.19 -9.34 -1.11
N ASP A 138 10.95 -8.54 -0.09
CA ASP A 138 9.62 -8.33 0.49
C ASP A 138 8.85 -7.18 -0.18
N VAL A 139 9.55 -6.13 -0.62
CA VAL A 139 8.95 -4.93 -1.21
C VAL A 139 9.69 -4.54 -2.48
N ILE A 140 8.98 -4.34 -3.58
CA ILE A 140 9.53 -3.85 -4.84
C ILE A 140 8.72 -2.63 -5.28
N ILE A 141 9.41 -1.51 -5.51
CA ILE A 141 8.85 -0.30 -6.09
C ILE A 141 9.31 -0.18 -7.54
N VAL A 142 8.40 0.15 -8.45
CA VAL A 142 8.71 0.47 -9.86
C VAL A 142 8.33 1.92 -10.12
N ASP A 143 9.30 2.79 -10.34
CA ASP A 143 9.12 4.22 -10.60
C ASP A 143 9.69 4.59 -11.98
N SER A 144 8.88 4.89 -12.95
CA SER A 144 7.43 4.80 -13.00
C SER A 144 6.98 3.99 -14.22
N VAL A 145 5.70 3.57 -14.25
CA VAL A 145 5.12 2.89 -15.44
C VAL A 145 5.26 3.74 -16.69
N ALA A 146 5.18 5.06 -16.58
CA ALA A 146 5.32 5.98 -17.71
C ALA A 146 6.69 5.87 -18.40
N ALA A 147 7.73 5.52 -17.65
CA ALA A 147 9.11 5.37 -18.14
C ALA A 147 9.44 3.95 -18.63
N LEU A 148 8.53 2.98 -18.49
CA LEU A 148 8.71 1.63 -18.99
C LEU A 148 8.53 1.60 -20.51
N THR A 149 9.53 2.11 -21.24
CA THR A 149 9.52 2.15 -22.70
C THR A 149 9.83 0.77 -23.27
N PRO A 150 8.99 0.21 -24.16
CA PRO A 150 9.28 -1.04 -24.84
C PRO A 150 10.56 -0.96 -25.67
N LYS A 151 11.34 -2.04 -25.67
CA LYS A 151 12.60 -2.11 -26.43
C LYS A 151 12.40 -1.77 -27.91
N ALA A 152 11.34 -2.27 -28.53
CA ALA A 152 11.02 -1.99 -29.93
C ALA A 152 10.75 -0.50 -30.22
N GLU A 153 10.29 0.26 -29.22
CA GLU A 153 10.09 1.70 -29.32
C GLU A 153 11.44 2.46 -29.24
N ILE A 154 12.37 1.96 -28.42
CA ILE A 154 13.72 2.55 -28.29
C ILE A 154 14.56 2.29 -29.54
N GLU A 155 14.44 1.10 -30.15
CA GLU A 155 15.17 0.70 -31.35
C GLU A 155 14.55 1.24 -32.65
N GLY A 156 13.32 1.78 -32.61
CA GLY A 156 12.64 2.39 -33.75
C GLY A 156 13.18 3.77 -34.10
N GLU A 157 12.80 4.28 -35.28
CA GLU A 157 13.15 5.63 -35.72
C GLU A 157 12.26 6.69 -35.07
N MET A 158 12.77 7.92 -34.93
CA MET A 158 11.97 9.04 -34.44
C MET A 158 10.78 9.31 -35.36
N GLY A 159 9.56 9.17 -34.82
CA GLY A 159 8.32 9.37 -35.56
C GLY A 159 7.60 8.07 -35.88
N ASP A 160 8.17 6.91 -35.62
CA ASP A 160 7.50 5.64 -35.75
C ASP A 160 6.28 5.52 -34.82
N SER A 161 5.22 4.90 -35.32
CA SER A 161 4.01 4.71 -34.53
C SER A 161 4.05 3.37 -33.79
N HIS A 162 4.23 3.42 -32.48
CA HIS A 162 4.29 2.24 -31.60
C HIS A 162 3.04 2.08 -30.73
N VAL A 163 1.86 2.24 -31.33
CA VAL A 163 0.57 2.25 -30.62
C VAL A 163 0.36 0.97 -29.81
N GLY A 164 0.20 1.13 -28.51
CA GLY A 164 -0.22 0.05 -27.62
C GLY A 164 0.87 -0.94 -27.18
N LEU A 165 2.14 -0.77 -27.58
CA LEU A 165 3.22 -1.68 -27.17
C LEU A 165 3.40 -1.70 -25.65
N GLN A 166 3.43 -0.55 -24.99
CA GLN A 166 3.55 -0.46 -23.53
C GLN A 166 2.35 -1.15 -22.84
N ALA A 167 1.13 -0.98 -23.34
CA ALA A 167 -0.04 -1.62 -22.76
C ALA A 167 -0.01 -3.16 -22.92
N ARG A 168 0.54 -3.68 -24.02
CA ARG A 168 0.76 -5.13 -24.24
C ARG A 168 1.82 -5.66 -23.30
N LEU A 169 2.95 -4.96 -23.16
CA LEU A 169 4.03 -5.29 -22.23
C LEU A 169 3.51 -5.39 -20.80
N MET A 170 2.80 -4.36 -20.31
CA MET A 170 2.19 -4.35 -18.99
C MET A 170 1.18 -5.48 -18.80
N SER A 171 0.34 -5.75 -19.79
CA SER A 171 -0.65 -6.83 -19.70
C SER A 171 0.00 -8.21 -19.62
N GLN A 172 1.09 -8.44 -20.35
CA GLN A 172 1.85 -9.69 -20.34
C GLN A 172 2.58 -9.88 -19.01
N ALA A 173 3.28 -8.84 -18.55
CA ALA A 173 4.04 -8.88 -17.31
C ALA A 173 3.14 -9.09 -16.09
N LEU A 174 2.03 -8.34 -15.97
CA LEU A 174 1.14 -8.43 -14.83
C LEU A 174 0.43 -9.78 -14.71
N ARG A 175 0.13 -10.45 -15.84
CA ARG A 175 -0.39 -11.83 -15.80
C ARG A 175 0.58 -12.79 -15.11
N LYS A 176 1.87 -12.63 -15.36
CA LYS A 176 2.93 -13.46 -14.78
C LYS A 176 3.23 -13.03 -13.33
N LEU A 177 3.44 -11.74 -13.10
CA LEU A 177 3.82 -11.18 -11.81
C LEU A 177 2.76 -11.40 -10.72
N THR A 178 1.46 -11.32 -11.05
CA THR A 178 0.38 -11.46 -10.05
C THR A 178 0.45 -12.78 -9.28
N GLY A 179 0.71 -13.89 -9.97
CA GLY A 179 0.89 -15.20 -9.33
C GLY A 179 2.15 -15.26 -8.49
N ASN A 180 3.28 -14.81 -9.04
CA ASN A 180 4.58 -14.85 -8.38
C ASN A 180 4.61 -13.97 -7.13
N VAL A 181 4.07 -12.75 -7.19
CA VAL A 181 3.94 -11.80 -6.07
C VAL A 181 3.14 -12.41 -4.92
N LYS A 182 2.02 -13.09 -5.23
CA LYS A 182 1.21 -13.77 -4.21
C LYS A 182 1.97 -14.91 -3.55
N HIS A 183 2.67 -15.75 -4.33
CA HIS A 183 3.41 -16.91 -3.80
C HIS A 183 4.61 -16.49 -2.96
N ALA A 184 5.33 -15.45 -3.38
CA ALA A 184 6.47 -14.90 -2.66
C ALA A 184 6.07 -14.04 -1.45
N ASN A 185 4.78 -13.76 -1.27
CA ASN A 185 4.28 -12.79 -0.28
C ASN A 185 4.97 -11.41 -0.39
N CYS A 186 5.37 -11.02 -1.60
CA CYS A 186 6.04 -9.76 -1.89
C CYS A 186 5.01 -8.65 -2.14
N LEU A 187 5.24 -7.44 -1.63
CA LEU A 187 4.49 -6.25 -2.04
C LEU A 187 5.14 -5.64 -3.28
N MET A 188 4.37 -5.48 -4.35
CA MET A 188 4.83 -4.79 -5.55
C MET A 188 4.03 -3.51 -5.78
N VAL A 189 4.71 -2.37 -5.80
CA VAL A 189 4.10 -1.06 -5.99
C VAL A 189 4.54 -0.48 -7.33
N PHE A 190 3.58 -0.11 -8.15
CA PHE A 190 3.80 0.64 -9.38
C PHE A 190 3.42 2.10 -9.17
N ILE A 191 4.36 3.00 -9.37
CA ILE A 191 4.11 4.43 -9.47
C ILE A 191 3.64 4.73 -10.90
N ASN A 192 2.58 5.53 -11.05
CA ASN A 192 2.04 5.87 -12.36
C ASN A 192 1.73 7.36 -12.49
N GLN A 193 1.74 7.84 -13.71
CA GLN A 193 1.42 9.20 -14.06
C GLN A 193 0.02 9.30 -14.66
N ILE A 194 -0.60 10.47 -14.50
CA ILE A 194 -1.88 10.79 -15.12
C ILE A 194 -1.66 11.35 -16.52
N ARG A 195 -2.50 10.94 -17.44
CA ARG A 195 -2.62 11.49 -18.80
C ARG A 195 -4.07 11.90 -19.04
N MET A 196 -4.26 12.89 -19.89
CA MET A 196 -5.58 13.38 -20.28
C MET A 196 -5.98 12.73 -21.60
N LYS A 197 -7.17 12.12 -21.61
CA LYS A 197 -7.78 11.65 -22.86
C LYS A 197 -8.38 12.81 -23.63
N ILE A 198 -8.04 12.91 -24.90
CA ILE A 198 -8.61 13.90 -25.80
C ILE A 198 -10.03 13.48 -26.20
N GLY A 199 -10.97 14.44 -26.28
CA GLY A 199 -12.33 14.20 -26.79
C GLY A 199 -13.32 13.57 -25.79
N VAL A 200 -13.00 13.50 -24.50
CA VAL A 200 -13.94 13.04 -23.48
C VAL A 200 -14.88 14.17 -23.10
N MET A 201 -16.14 14.10 -23.56
CA MET A 201 -17.18 15.10 -23.25
C MET A 201 -17.90 14.85 -21.90
N PHE A 202 -17.93 13.58 -21.44
CA PHE A 202 -18.59 13.18 -20.19
C PHE A 202 -17.68 12.27 -19.36
N GLY A 203 -17.75 12.44 -18.03
CA GLY A 203 -16.90 11.69 -17.08
C GLY A 203 -15.51 12.30 -16.90
N SER A 204 -14.60 11.57 -16.22
CA SER A 204 -13.23 12.04 -16.01
C SER A 204 -12.36 11.77 -17.25
N PRO A 205 -11.71 12.79 -17.81
CA PRO A 205 -10.75 12.61 -18.90
C PRO A 205 -9.43 11.98 -18.43
N GLU A 206 -9.19 11.92 -17.13
CA GLU A 206 -7.96 11.40 -16.57
C GLU A 206 -7.81 9.88 -16.76
N THR A 207 -6.64 9.47 -17.17
CA THR A 207 -6.25 8.05 -17.26
C THR A 207 -4.80 7.89 -16.84
N THR A 208 -4.41 6.65 -16.48
CA THR A 208 -3.02 6.32 -16.17
C THR A 208 -2.33 5.73 -17.40
N THR A 209 -0.99 5.80 -17.45
CA THR A 209 -0.17 5.20 -18.51
C THR A 209 -0.13 3.67 -18.43
N GLY A 210 0.36 2.98 -19.46
CA GLY A 210 0.46 1.52 -19.47
C GLY A 210 -0.86 0.77 -19.71
N GLY A 211 -1.90 1.46 -20.20
CA GLY A 211 -3.20 0.88 -20.51
C GLY A 211 -4.06 0.55 -19.29
N ASN A 212 -4.93 -0.46 -19.41
CA ASN A 212 -5.88 -0.81 -18.35
C ASN A 212 -5.43 -1.96 -17.44
N ALA A 213 -4.29 -2.60 -17.72
CA ALA A 213 -3.89 -3.81 -17.02
C ALA A 213 -3.74 -3.61 -15.51
N LEU A 214 -3.04 -2.56 -15.07
CA LEU A 214 -2.90 -2.23 -13.64
C LEU A 214 -4.24 -1.98 -12.95
N LYS A 215 -5.22 -1.37 -13.62
CA LYS A 215 -6.56 -1.16 -13.06
C LYS A 215 -7.24 -2.47 -12.66
N PHE A 216 -6.98 -3.56 -13.39
CA PHE A 216 -7.54 -4.87 -13.10
C PHE A 216 -6.69 -5.67 -12.13
N TYR A 217 -5.37 -5.74 -12.33
CA TYR A 217 -4.46 -6.58 -11.57
C TYR A 217 -4.14 -6.04 -10.17
N SER A 218 -4.08 -4.70 -9.99
CA SER A 218 -3.86 -4.12 -8.66
C SER A 218 -4.96 -4.50 -7.68
N SER A 219 -4.58 -4.80 -6.44
CA SER A 219 -5.50 -5.02 -5.33
C SER A 219 -5.87 -3.72 -4.63
N VAL A 220 -4.96 -2.76 -4.63
CA VAL A 220 -5.14 -1.41 -4.08
C VAL A 220 -4.72 -0.40 -5.13
N ARG A 221 -5.48 0.69 -5.26
CA ARG A 221 -5.13 1.85 -6.09
C ARG A 221 -5.30 3.12 -5.28
N LEU A 222 -4.26 3.94 -5.27
CA LEU A 222 -4.19 5.19 -4.52
C LEU A 222 -4.07 6.36 -5.50
N ASP A 223 -4.99 7.32 -5.39
CA ASP A 223 -4.93 8.61 -6.08
C ASP A 223 -4.36 9.65 -5.12
N ILE A 224 -3.13 10.11 -5.36
CA ILE A 224 -2.43 11.08 -4.53
C ILE A 224 -2.43 12.47 -5.17
N ARG A 225 -2.85 13.48 -4.40
CA ARG A 225 -2.98 14.87 -4.86
C ARG A 225 -2.43 15.86 -3.84
N ARG A 226 -1.68 16.83 -4.31
CA ARG A 226 -1.40 18.03 -3.53
C ARG A 226 -2.67 18.87 -3.45
N ILE A 227 -3.08 19.29 -2.25
CA ILE A 227 -4.29 20.08 -2.01
C ILE A 227 -3.98 21.45 -1.42
N GLY A 228 -2.77 21.68 -0.91
CA GLY A 228 -2.38 22.94 -0.32
C GLY A 228 -0.87 23.04 -0.13
N ALA A 229 -0.43 24.16 0.43
CA ALA A 229 0.95 24.38 0.84
C ALA A 229 1.00 24.53 2.37
N VAL A 230 1.97 23.87 3.00
CA VAL A 230 2.31 24.08 4.40
C VAL A 230 3.30 25.24 4.48
N LYS A 231 2.96 26.25 5.29
CA LYS A 231 3.78 27.43 5.47
C LYS A 231 4.25 27.55 6.90
N GLU A 232 5.47 28.05 7.07
CA GLU A 232 6.04 28.49 8.33
C GLU A 232 6.41 29.96 8.17
N GLY A 233 5.59 30.86 8.73
CA GLY A 233 5.63 32.28 8.37
C GLY A 233 5.27 32.49 6.90
N ASP A 234 6.18 33.13 6.15
CA ASP A 234 6.03 33.38 4.70
C ASP A 234 6.63 32.29 3.82
N GLU A 235 7.38 31.35 4.41
CA GLU A 235 8.08 30.30 3.68
C GLU A 235 7.19 29.07 3.50
N VAL A 236 7.22 28.48 2.29
CA VAL A 236 6.56 27.20 2.00
C VAL A 236 7.50 26.07 2.38
N VAL A 237 7.19 25.36 3.45
CA VAL A 237 8.03 24.26 3.99
C VAL A 237 7.55 22.87 3.61
N GLY A 238 6.38 22.77 2.95
CA GLY A 238 5.83 21.48 2.56
C GLY A 238 4.52 21.59 1.81
N ASN A 239 3.89 20.45 1.60
CA ASN A 239 2.60 20.32 0.92
C ASN A 239 1.58 19.61 1.80
N GLU A 240 0.35 20.08 1.76
CA GLU A 240 -0.81 19.30 2.18
C GLU A 240 -1.20 18.33 1.06
N THR A 241 -1.29 17.07 1.40
CA THR A 241 -1.49 15.99 0.45
C THR A 241 -2.71 15.17 0.83
N ARG A 242 -3.53 14.86 -0.16
CA ARG A 242 -4.67 13.95 -0.02
C ARG A 242 -4.42 12.68 -0.81
N VAL A 243 -4.67 11.53 -0.18
CA VAL A 243 -4.65 10.22 -0.83
C VAL A 243 -6.04 9.60 -0.74
N LYS A 244 -6.62 9.27 -1.89
CA LYS A 244 -7.89 8.53 -1.98
C LYS A 244 -7.62 7.07 -2.31
N VAL A 245 -8.21 6.17 -1.55
CA VAL A 245 -8.21 4.73 -1.81
C VAL A 245 -9.32 4.42 -2.81
N VAL A 246 -9.01 4.53 -4.11
CA VAL A 246 -10.02 4.40 -5.18
C VAL A 246 -10.38 2.96 -5.51
N LYS A 247 -9.53 2.01 -5.14
CA LYS A 247 -9.77 0.58 -5.23
C LYS A 247 -9.11 -0.12 -4.04
N ASN A 248 -9.84 -1.04 -3.42
CA ASN A 248 -9.32 -1.86 -2.33
C ASN A 248 -10.01 -3.23 -2.36
N LYS A 249 -9.24 -4.30 -2.50
CA LYS A 249 -9.74 -5.69 -2.46
C LYS A 249 -9.54 -6.35 -1.09
N VAL A 250 -8.91 -5.67 -0.15
CA VAL A 250 -8.57 -6.21 1.18
C VAL A 250 -9.36 -5.56 2.32
N ALA A 251 -10.01 -4.41 2.04
CA ALA A 251 -10.91 -3.69 2.96
C ALA A 251 -11.88 -2.82 2.15
N PRO A 252 -12.89 -2.18 2.77
CA PRO A 252 -13.80 -1.27 2.09
C PRO A 252 -13.04 -0.10 1.42
N PRO A 253 -13.28 0.15 0.12
CA PRO A 253 -12.63 1.24 -0.64
C PRO A 253 -13.25 2.61 -0.35
N PHE A 254 -12.77 3.63 -1.08
CA PHE A 254 -13.26 5.02 -1.13
C PHE A 254 -13.03 5.86 0.13
N ARG A 255 -12.20 5.36 1.06
CA ARG A 255 -11.68 6.16 2.15
C ARG A 255 -10.58 7.09 1.65
N GLN A 256 -10.32 8.14 2.41
CA GLN A 256 -9.24 9.08 2.10
C GLN A 256 -8.48 9.46 3.38
N ALA A 257 -7.22 9.83 3.19
CA ALA A 257 -6.37 10.40 4.21
C ALA A 257 -5.79 11.72 3.72
N GLU A 258 -5.60 12.66 4.63
CA GLU A 258 -4.92 13.93 4.40
C GLU A 258 -3.79 14.05 5.39
N PHE A 259 -2.61 14.40 4.90
CA PHE A 259 -1.42 14.55 5.71
C PHE A 259 -0.46 15.56 5.08
N GLN A 260 0.52 16.00 5.86
CA GLN A 260 1.54 16.93 5.42
C GLN A 260 2.79 16.19 4.97
N ILE A 261 3.35 16.59 3.85
CA ILE A 261 4.69 16.20 3.40
C ILE A 261 5.59 17.42 3.55
N LEU A 262 6.54 17.36 4.46
CA LEU A 262 7.52 18.42 4.67
C LEU A 262 8.74 18.19 3.79
N TYR A 263 9.27 19.25 3.19
CA TYR A 263 10.42 19.16 2.32
C TYR A 263 11.67 18.70 3.11
N GLY A 264 12.32 17.65 2.59
CA GLY A 264 13.49 17.05 3.23
C GLY A 264 13.20 16.23 4.50
N LYS A 265 11.95 16.11 4.95
CA LYS A 265 11.56 15.32 6.12
C LYS A 265 10.51 14.23 5.82
N GLY A 266 9.79 14.35 4.68
CA GLY A 266 8.76 13.40 4.30
C GLY A 266 7.43 13.61 5.02
N ILE A 267 6.71 12.53 5.27
CA ILE A 267 5.39 12.56 5.92
C ILE A 267 5.54 13.03 7.37
N TYR A 268 4.81 14.09 7.75
CA TYR A 268 4.85 14.64 9.09
C TYR A 268 3.94 13.86 10.05
N HIS A 269 4.44 12.72 10.51
CA HIS A 269 3.71 11.75 11.31
C HIS A 269 3.13 12.33 12.62
N MET A 270 3.89 13.19 13.34
CA MET A 270 3.42 13.76 14.61
C MET A 270 2.18 14.64 14.45
N ALA A 271 2.05 15.33 13.31
CA ALA A 271 0.85 16.10 13.01
C ALA A 271 -0.38 15.21 12.85
N GLU A 272 -0.22 14.03 12.24
CA GLU A 272 -1.32 13.06 12.09
C GLU A 272 -1.71 12.45 13.44
N VAL A 273 -0.73 12.05 14.27
CA VAL A 273 -0.97 11.52 15.62
C VAL A 273 -1.77 12.52 16.45
N LEU A 274 -1.38 13.80 16.41
CA LEU A 274 -2.07 14.86 17.13
C LEU A 274 -3.50 15.07 16.60
N ASP A 275 -3.66 15.23 15.28
CA ASP A 275 -4.95 15.52 14.66
C ASP A 275 -5.94 14.35 14.86
N MET A 276 -5.47 13.12 14.68
CA MET A 276 -6.30 11.94 14.89
C MET A 276 -6.57 11.71 16.38
N GLY A 277 -5.60 11.99 17.25
CA GLY A 277 -5.80 11.97 18.72
C GLY A 277 -6.90 12.93 19.17
N VAL A 278 -6.93 14.14 18.60
CA VAL A 278 -7.99 15.12 18.87
C VAL A 278 -9.33 14.64 18.32
N LYS A 279 -9.35 14.16 17.06
CA LYS A 279 -10.57 13.70 16.40
C LYS A 279 -11.23 12.54 17.15
N GLU A 280 -10.42 11.64 17.68
CA GLU A 280 -10.92 10.47 18.43
C GLU A 280 -11.13 10.75 19.92
N GLY A 281 -10.85 11.99 20.40
CA GLY A 281 -11.06 12.39 21.78
C GLY A 281 -10.05 11.83 22.76
N PHE A 282 -8.87 11.42 22.29
CA PHE A 282 -7.75 11.03 23.16
C PHE A 282 -6.89 12.24 23.57
N VAL A 283 -6.86 13.27 22.74
CA VAL A 283 -6.21 14.55 23.01
C VAL A 283 -7.28 15.61 23.09
N ASP A 284 -7.30 16.36 24.20
CA ASP A 284 -8.21 17.47 24.40
C ASP A 284 -7.71 18.72 23.67
N LYS A 285 -8.63 19.40 22.97
CA LYS A 285 -8.34 20.70 22.35
C LYS A 285 -9.31 21.74 22.85
N SER A 286 -8.80 22.75 23.54
CA SER A 286 -9.59 23.90 24.01
C SER A 286 -8.98 25.21 23.49
N GLY A 287 -9.66 25.80 22.50
CA GLY A 287 -9.13 26.95 21.77
C GLY A 287 -7.80 26.61 21.09
N ALA A 288 -6.73 27.33 21.46
CA ALA A 288 -5.37 27.07 20.95
C ALA A 288 -4.60 26.03 21.76
N TRP A 289 -5.12 25.57 22.90
CA TRP A 289 -4.42 24.64 23.80
C TRP A 289 -4.74 23.19 23.49
N TYR A 290 -3.70 22.37 23.54
CA TYR A 290 -3.79 20.91 23.47
C TYR A 290 -3.42 20.32 24.83
N ALA A 291 -4.13 19.29 25.27
CA ALA A 291 -3.85 18.60 26.53
C ALA A 291 -3.99 17.08 26.35
N TYR A 292 -3.21 16.32 27.09
CA TYR A 292 -3.25 14.88 27.15
C TYR A 292 -3.26 14.42 28.61
N ASN A 293 -4.22 13.57 28.99
CA ASN A 293 -4.42 13.12 30.37
C ASN A 293 -4.54 14.27 31.41
N GLY A 294 -5.04 15.44 30.99
CA GLY A 294 -5.16 16.63 31.83
C GLY A 294 -3.96 17.56 31.79
N ASP A 295 -2.81 17.12 31.30
CA ASP A 295 -1.60 17.95 31.20
C ASP A 295 -1.56 18.69 29.85
N LYS A 296 -1.18 19.97 29.92
CA LYS A 296 -1.02 20.80 28.71
C LYS A 296 0.23 20.36 27.94
N ILE A 297 0.05 19.99 26.67
CA ILE A 297 1.14 19.55 25.77
C ILE A 297 1.58 20.63 24.78
N GLY A 298 0.84 21.73 24.64
CA GLY A 298 1.27 22.85 23.81
C GLY A 298 0.16 23.86 23.51
N GLN A 299 0.56 25.10 23.26
CA GLN A 299 -0.29 26.12 22.70
C GLN A 299 -0.02 26.24 21.19
N GLY A 300 -1.01 25.94 20.39
CA GLY A 300 -0.89 25.81 18.93
C GLY A 300 -0.39 24.46 18.49
N LYS A 301 -0.73 24.06 17.23
CA LYS A 301 -0.40 22.76 16.68
C LYS A 301 1.11 22.49 16.63
N ALA A 302 1.88 23.49 16.21
CA ALA A 302 3.34 23.34 16.09
C ALA A 302 4.01 22.98 17.42
N ASN A 303 3.64 23.69 18.51
CA ASN A 303 4.19 23.39 19.83
C ASN A 303 3.75 22.04 20.39
N ALA A 304 2.49 21.64 20.14
CA ALA A 304 1.99 20.32 20.52
C ALA A 304 2.70 19.20 19.76
N CYS A 305 2.95 19.37 18.46
CA CYS A 305 3.72 18.40 17.66
C CYS A 305 5.17 18.30 18.17
N LYS A 306 5.81 19.45 18.47
CA LYS A 306 7.17 19.47 19.03
C LYS A 306 7.24 18.75 20.37
N PHE A 307 6.26 18.95 21.24
CA PHE A 307 6.16 18.22 22.50
C PHE A 307 6.08 16.70 22.26
N LEU A 308 5.30 16.24 21.27
CA LEU A 308 5.20 14.82 20.94
C LEU A 308 6.51 14.27 20.35
N GLU A 309 7.26 15.06 19.59
CA GLU A 309 8.60 14.70 19.10
C GLU A 309 9.60 14.51 20.25
N GLU A 310 9.52 15.36 21.28
CA GLU A 310 10.36 15.29 22.48
C GLU A 310 9.89 14.20 23.46
N ASN A 311 8.62 13.76 23.37
CA ASN A 311 8.00 12.77 24.25
C ASN A 311 7.41 11.61 23.45
N MET A 312 8.29 10.84 22.80
CA MET A 312 7.92 9.74 21.89
C MET A 312 7.04 8.65 22.54
N ASP A 313 7.15 8.44 23.84
CA ASP A 313 6.33 7.45 24.55
C ASP A 313 4.86 7.88 24.57
N ILE A 314 4.59 9.18 24.80
CA ILE A 314 3.25 9.75 24.74
C ILE A 314 2.70 9.68 23.29
N ALA A 315 3.53 10.03 22.32
CA ALA A 315 3.13 9.95 20.90
C ALA A 315 2.73 8.50 20.51
N LYS A 316 3.53 7.51 20.90
CA LYS A 316 3.24 6.09 20.65
C LYS A 316 1.98 5.62 21.38
N GLU A 317 1.75 6.08 22.60
CA GLU A 317 0.55 5.75 23.37
C GLU A 317 -0.72 6.29 22.67
N ILE A 318 -0.69 7.55 22.22
CA ILE A 318 -1.80 8.16 21.48
C ILE A 318 -2.03 7.39 20.19
N GLU A 319 -0.97 7.11 19.43
CA GLU A 319 -1.05 6.35 18.16
C GLU A 319 -1.64 4.97 18.39
N ALA A 320 -1.20 4.24 19.42
CA ALA A 320 -1.72 2.92 19.74
C ALA A 320 -3.21 2.94 20.04
N LYS A 321 -3.69 3.94 20.82
CA LYS A 321 -5.12 4.15 21.11
C LYS A 321 -5.92 4.45 19.84
N VAL A 322 -5.38 5.28 18.94
CA VAL A 322 -6.01 5.60 17.65
C VAL A 322 -6.10 4.34 16.77
N ARG A 323 -5.00 3.57 16.65
CA ARG A 323 -4.98 2.32 15.89
C ARG A 323 -5.95 1.29 16.45
N ASP A 324 -5.99 1.08 17.77
CA ASP A 324 -6.92 0.12 18.41
C ASP A 324 -8.39 0.48 18.19
N ARG A 325 -8.71 1.77 18.10
CA ARG A 325 -10.07 2.25 17.88
C ARG A 325 -10.52 2.19 16.43
N LEU A 326 -9.63 2.52 15.49
CA LEU A 326 -9.98 2.72 14.09
C LEU A 326 -9.66 1.52 13.18
N MET A 327 -8.75 0.64 13.60
CA MET A 327 -8.44 -0.57 12.85
C MET A 327 -9.32 -1.73 13.26
N PRO A 328 -9.69 -2.61 12.31
CA PRO A 328 -10.45 -3.80 12.62
C PRO A 328 -9.64 -4.70 13.56
N LYS A 329 -10.24 -5.04 14.71
CA LYS A 329 -9.63 -6.02 15.62
C LYS A 329 -9.56 -7.38 14.93
N PRO A 330 -8.46 -8.16 15.10
CA PRO A 330 -8.43 -9.53 14.65
C PRO A 330 -9.65 -10.25 15.24
N VAL A 331 -10.43 -10.92 14.39
CA VAL A 331 -11.55 -11.72 14.88
C VAL A 331 -10.97 -12.86 15.70
N ALA A 332 -11.09 -12.80 17.01
CA ALA A 332 -10.69 -13.86 17.92
C ALA A 332 -11.32 -15.17 17.43
N LYS A 333 -10.55 -16.27 17.45
CA LYS A 333 -11.09 -17.62 17.22
C LYS A 333 -12.27 -17.78 18.20
N LYS A 334 -13.50 -17.93 17.69
CA LYS A 334 -14.56 -18.50 18.49
C LYS A 334 -14.09 -19.90 18.84
N ASP A 335 -13.92 -20.13 20.12
CA ASP A 335 -13.53 -21.43 20.66
C ASP A 335 -14.37 -22.51 20.03
N ALA A 336 -13.72 -23.42 19.31
CA ALA A 336 -14.30 -24.66 18.81
C ALA A 336 -14.56 -25.68 19.96
N ALA A 337 -14.60 -25.21 21.20
CA ALA A 337 -14.70 -26.03 22.40
C ALA A 337 -16.12 -26.23 22.93
N VAL A 338 -17.17 -25.74 22.23
CA VAL A 338 -18.56 -25.91 22.70
C VAL A 338 -19.38 -26.89 21.86
N ALA A 339 -18.81 -27.44 20.76
CA ALA A 339 -19.53 -28.37 19.89
C ALA A 339 -19.28 -29.87 20.18
N GLU A 340 -18.41 -30.23 21.13
CA GLU A 340 -18.16 -31.65 21.51
C GLU A 340 -18.90 -32.10 22.76
N VAL A 341 -19.64 -31.24 23.47
CA VAL A 341 -20.35 -31.60 24.72
C VAL A 341 -21.84 -31.92 24.51
N GLU A 342 -22.42 -31.59 23.34
CA GLU A 342 -23.82 -31.90 23.05
C GLU A 342 -24.04 -33.17 22.20
N ALA A 343 -22.98 -33.81 21.73
CA ALA A 343 -23.12 -35.05 20.93
C ALA A 343 -23.10 -36.36 21.78
N ASP A 344 -22.69 -36.29 23.05
CA ASP A 344 -22.62 -37.47 23.94
C ASP A 344 -23.80 -37.58 24.94
N ALA A 345 -24.84 -36.71 24.83
CA ALA A 345 -25.99 -36.73 25.74
C ALA A 345 -27.27 -37.35 25.14
N GLU A 346 -27.24 -37.89 23.92
CA GLU A 346 -28.39 -38.53 23.27
C GLU A 346 -28.20 -40.04 23.00
N VAL A 347 -27.31 -40.71 23.70
CA VAL A 347 -27.24 -42.18 23.71
C VAL A 347 -27.13 -42.68 25.14
N LEU A 348 -28.26 -42.65 25.84
CA LEU A 348 -28.60 -43.56 26.97
C LEU A 348 -30.10 -43.68 27.09
#